data_f3023ce75c0d09d6bc55042a4e3339fa
#
_entry.id   f3023ce75c0d09d6bc55042a4e3339fa
#
_cell.length_a   1.000
_cell.length_b   1.000
_cell.length_c   1.000
_cell.angle_alpha   90.00
_cell.angle_beta   90.00
_cell.angle_gamma   90.00
#
_symmetry.space_group_name_H-M   'P 1'
#
loop_
_entity.id
_entity.type
_entity.pdbx_description
1 polymer ?
#
loop_
_entity_poly.entity_id
_entity_poly.type
_entity_poly.pdbx_seq_one_letter_code
_entity_poly.pdbx_strand_id
1 'polypeptide(L)'
;MSSTETLQIKNYIGLKGDKPIKFIASDVDGTLVNDAKAIPDEAIEAIRAARESGIRVAIASGRAWNEMNDVIEKLPCLRYFMCTNGAYVMDKEENRSLFHVTFDKEQALYLLRKLLTYGVYVEAYVKDKIFGMYPPSRCITPERLCACADEEGLWGHLPGETHDHYALAESDEVAKATMSECEVEQSNFFFRPNIRPFILATRTMVPDLLAHMEALDEGPEKMQIFYGDEPMRQRILQDLRDEYQGMYHDGTGRERFYDVLLSSEGNLEFVLPHTTKGTAVEALANHWKFSPHEVMTLGDSENDLSMLRFAGASVAMGNGKPNIKEAARYVTMDNNHHGVAKAIYSAIAYNNELLKNQ
;
A
#
# COMPACT_ATOMS: atom_id res chain seq x y z
N MET A 1 -26.98 -5.70 -15.31
CA MET A 1 -27.47 -5.07 -14.06
C MET A 1 -28.97 -5.28 -13.90
N SER A 2 -29.41 -5.59 -12.69
CA SER A 2 -30.85 -5.53 -12.39
C SER A 2 -31.32 -4.07 -12.37
N SER A 3 -32.60 -3.83 -12.66
CA SER A 3 -33.18 -2.47 -12.61
C SER A 3 -33.00 -1.80 -11.23
N THR A 4 -32.88 -2.60 -10.17
CA THR A 4 -32.70 -2.15 -8.78
C THR A 4 -31.27 -1.67 -8.53
N GLU A 5 -30.25 -2.35 -9.08
CA GLU A 5 -28.83 -1.96 -8.96
C GLU A 5 -28.56 -0.64 -9.71
N THR A 6 -29.11 -0.49 -10.89
CA THR A 6 -29.01 0.75 -11.66
C THR A 6 -29.68 1.93 -10.93
N LEU A 7 -30.77 1.69 -10.20
CA LEU A 7 -31.45 2.70 -9.39
C LEU A 7 -30.66 3.10 -8.14
N GLN A 8 -29.93 2.17 -7.50
CA GLN A 8 -29.11 2.46 -6.34
C GLN A 8 -27.86 3.29 -6.70
N ILE A 9 -27.23 3.02 -7.83
CA ILE A 9 -26.10 3.82 -8.34
C ILE A 9 -26.55 5.25 -8.68
N LYS A 10 -27.76 5.42 -9.19
CA LYS A 10 -28.33 6.74 -9.54
C LYS A 10 -28.76 7.60 -8.35
N ASN A 11 -28.78 7.04 -7.14
CA ASN A 11 -29.06 7.81 -5.93
C ASN A 11 -27.77 8.48 -5.44
N TYR A 12 -27.40 9.57 -6.08
CA TYR A 12 -26.14 10.28 -5.90
C TYR A 12 -25.87 10.73 -4.45
N ILE A 13 -24.60 10.83 -4.10
CA ILE A 13 -24.15 11.54 -2.91
C ILE A 13 -24.39 13.03 -3.18
N GLY A 14 -25.14 13.72 -2.35
CA GLY A 14 -25.46 15.14 -2.58
C GLY A 14 -24.25 16.04 -2.35
N LEU A 15 -23.32 16.08 -3.31
CA LEU A 15 -22.14 16.95 -3.27
C LEU A 15 -22.56 18.43 -3.22
N LYS A 16 -21.81 19.23 -2.45
CA LYS A 16 -22.07 20.66 -2.27
C LYS A 16 -20.78 21.46 -2.47
N GLY A 17 -20.90 22.62 -3.07
CA GLY A 17 -19.80 23.54 -3.31
C GLY A 17 -20.04 24.38 -4.56
N ASP A 18 -19.03 25.15 -4.94
CA ASP A 18 -19.03 26.07 -6.09
C ASP A 18 -17.93 25.74 -7.12
N LYS A 19 -17.13 24.73 -6.84
CA LYS A 19 -16.03 24.29 -7.71
C LYS A 19 -16.29 22.90 -8.27
N PRO A 20 -16.02 22.68 -9.57
CA PRO A 20 -16.15 21.37 -10.18
C PRO A 20 -15.07 20.41 -9.65
N ILE A 21 -15.40 19.14 -9.54
CA ILE A 21 -14.40 18.10 -9.25
C ILE A 21 -13.58 17.85 -10.51
N LYS A 22 -12.29 18.05 -10.42
CA LYS A 22 -11.33 17.88 -11.52
C LYS A 22 -10.38 16.70 -11.32
N PHE A 23 -10.24 16.24 -10.08
CA PHE A 23 -9.37 15.16 -9.72
C PHE A 23 -10.04 14.22 -8.70
N ILE A 24 -9.98 12.92 -8.94
CA ILE A 24 -10.45 11.87 -8.05
C ILE A 24 -9.27 10.95 -7.72
N ALA A 25 -8.98 10.76 -6.44
CA ALA A 25 -8.04 9.77 -5.94
C ALA A 25 -8.79 8.68 -5.17
N SER A 26 -8.60 7.42 -5.57
CA SER A 26 -9.23 6.26 -4.92
C SER A 26 -8.18 5.36 -4.29
N ASP A 27 -8.41 4.94 -3.06
CA ASP A 27 -7.72 3.80 -2.50
C ASP A 27 -8.12 2.50 -3.22
N VAL A 28 -7.36 1.42 -2.98
CA VAL A 28 -7.54 0.11 -3.61
C VAL A 28 -8.23 -0.87 -2.67
N ASP A 29 -7.54 -1.25 -1.59
CA ASP A 29 -7.96 -2.36 -0.73
C ASP A 29 -9.04 -1.96 0.25
N GLY A 30 -10.24 -2.56 0.12
CA GLY A 30 -11.43 -2.15 0.88
C GLY A 30 -12.18 -0.96 0.28
N THR A 31 -11.67 -0.38 -0.81
CA THR A 31 -12.28 0.74 -1.53
C THR A 31 -12.62 0.35 -2.95
N LEU A 32 -11.62 0.30 -3.86
CA LEU A 32 -11.82 -0.02 -5.27
C LEU A 32 -12.09 -1.49 -5.51
N VAL A 33 -11.39 -2.38 -4.80
CA VAL A 33 -11.59 -3.82 -4.87
C VAL A 33 -12.60 -4.29 -3.82
N ASN A 34 -13.41 -5.26 -4.19
CA ASN A 34 -14.37 -5.90 -3.30
C ASN A 34 -13.70 -6.98 -2.43
N ASP A 35 -14.47 -7.64 -1.56
CA ASP A 35 -13.97 -8.69 -0.68
C ASP A 35 -13.46 -9.93 -1.43
N ALA A 36 -13.94 -10.16 -2.67
CA ALA A 36 -13.43 -11.20 -3.57
C ALA A 36 -12.11 -10.79 -4.27
N LYS A 37 -11.51 -9.64 -3.89
CA LYS A 37 -10.29 -9.08 -4.50
C LYS A 37 -10.42 -8.78 -5.99
N ALA A 38 -11.62 -8.48 -6.45
CA ALA A 38 -11.93 -8.08 -7.82
C ALA A 38 -12.35 -6.60 -7.88
N ILE A 39 -12.01 -5.93 -8.98
CA ILE A 39 -12.54 -4.59 -9.29
C ILE A 39 -13.89 -4.80 -9.98
N PRO A 40 -15.02 -4.29 -9.42
CA PRO A 40 -16.32 -4.40 -10.05
C PRO A 40 -16.37 -3.68 -11.42
N ASP A 41 -17.07 -4.26 -12.38
CA ASP A 41 -17.24 -3.67 -13.72
C ASP A 41 -17.83 -2.25 -13.65
N GLU A 42 -18.73 -2.01 -12.70
CA GLU A 42 -19.34 -0.70 -12.47
C GLU A 42 -18.30 0.36 -12.05
N ALA A 43 -17.29 -0.03 -11.29
CA ALA A 43 -16.20 0.88 -10.93
C ALA A 43 -15.30 1.18 -12.14
N ILE A 44 -15.04 0.18 -12.99
CA ILE A 44 -14.29 0.34 -14.24
C ILE A 44 -15.02 1.31 -15.18
N GLU A 45 -16.33 1.10 -15.37
CA GLU A 45 -17.17 1.97 -16.20
C GLU A 45 -17.23 3.40 -15.65
N ALA A 46 -17.40 3.57 -14.33
CA ALA A 46 -17.45 4.89 -13.71
C ALA A 46 -16.12 5.64 -13.86
N ILE A 47 -14.98 4.96 -13.68
CA ILE A 47 -13.65 5.55 -13.88
C ILE A 47 -13.47 6.00 -15.33
N ARG A 48 -13.92 5.20 -16.29
CA ARG A 48 -13.89 5.57 -17.71
C ARG A 48 -14.75 6.79 -17.98
N ALA A 49 -15.99 6.82 -17.48
CA ALA A 49 -16.91 7.94 -17.63
C ALA A 49 -16.37 9.24 -16.99
N ALA A 50 -15.70 9.15 -15.84
CA ALA A 50 -15.05 10.31 -15.21
C ALA A 50 -13.98 10.90 -16.13
N ARG A 51 -13.12 10.05 -16.69
CA ARG A 51 -12.07 10.50 -17.62
C ARG A 51 -12.63 11.11 -18.90
N GLU A 52 -13.66 10.51 -19.48
CA GLU A 52 -14.38 11.05 -20.65
C GLU A 52 -15.02 12.40 -20.34
N SER A 53 -15.44 12.63 -19.07
CA SER A 53 -15.95 13.92 -18.58
C SER A 53 -14.84 14.92 -18.23
N GLY A 54 -13.57 14.61 -18.50
CA GLY A 54 -12.42 15.49 -18.21
C GLY A 54 -11.94 15.45 -16.78
N ILE A 55 -12.43 14.56 -15.93
CA ILE A 55 -11.96 14.37 -14.55
C ILE A 55 -10.72 13.46 -14.58
N ARG A 56 -9.63 13.90 -13.96
CA ARG A 56 -8.45 13.05 -13.76
C ARG A 56 -8.71 12.05 -12.66
N VAL A 57 -8.32 10.81 -12.87
CA VAL A 57 -8.45 9.74 -11.86
C VAL A 57 -7.08 9.14 -11.60
N ALA A 58 -6.74 8.97 -10.33
CA ALA A 58 -5.54 8.30 -9.89
C ALA A 58 -5.85 7.30 -8.76
N ILE A 59 -4.98 6.32 -8.60
CA ILE A 59 -5.02 5.36 -7.50
C ILE A 59 -4.04 5.78 -6.41
N ALA A 60 -4.42 5.59 -5.14
CA ALA A 60 -3.60 5.87 -3.97
C ALA A 60 -3.54 4.63 -3.07
N SER A 61 -2.44 3.92 -3.04
CA SER A 61 -2.30 2.64 -2.34
C SER A 61 -1.07 2.56 -1.46
N GLY A 62 -1.13 1.71 -0.42
CA GLY A 62 0.05 1.26 0.33
C GLY A 62 0.89 0.21 -0.41
N ARG A 63 0.35 -0.36 -1.49
CA ARG A 63 1.05 -1.33 -2.33
C ARG A 63 2.23 -0.69 -3.06
N ALA A 64 3.28 -1.47 -3.30
CA ALA A 64 4.36 -1.08 -4.21
C ALA A 64 3.91 -1.12 -5.68
N TRP A 65 4.72 -0.53 -6.56
CA TRP A 65 4.39 -0.49 -7.99
C TRP A 65 4.19 -1.88 -8.61
N ASN A 66 5.08 -2.84 -8.30
CA ASN A 66 4.99 -4.22 -8.78
C ASN A 66 3.80 -5.01 -8.20
N GLU A 67 3.19 -4.53 -7.12
CA GLU A 67 1.96 -5.10 -6.54
C GLU A 67 0.67 -4.54 -7.18
N MET A 68 0.79 -3.64 -8.16
CA MET A 68 -0.35 -2.98 -8.81
C MET A 68 -0.76 -3.62 -10.13
N ASN A 69 -0.11 -4.70 -10.56
CA ASN A 69 -0.33 -5.31 -11.88
C ASN A 69 -1.80 -5.71 -12.12
N ASP A 70 -2.47 -6.27 -11.12
CA ASP A 70 -3.88 -6.63 -11.17
C ASP A 70 -4.80 -5.41 -11.42
N VAL A 71 -4.49 -4.28 -10.79
CA VAL A 71 -5.22 -3.01 -10.98
C VAL A 71 -4.89 -2.38 -12.33
N ILE A 72 -3.62 -2.40 -12.74
CA ILE A 72 -3.15 -1.83 -14.01
C ILE A 72 -3.77 -2.55 -15.19
N GLU A 73 -3.84 -3.88 -15.15
CA GLU A 73 -4.45 -4.71 -16.20
C GLU A 73 -5.94 -4.47 -16.35
N LYS A 74 -6.65 -4.32 -15.24
CA LYS A 74 -8.10 -4.07 -15.23
C LYS A 74 -8.47 -2.63 -15.57
N LEU A 75 -7.57 -1.67 -15.29
CA LEU A 75 -7.76 -0.24 -15.54
C LEU A 75 -6.69 0.32 -16.48
N PRO A 76 -6.58 -0.19 -17.73
CA PRO A 76 -5.56 0.26 -18.67
C PRO A 76 -5.67 1.74 -19.00
N CYS A 77 -6.84 2.31 -18.81
CA CYS A 77 -7.11 3.72 -19.01
C CYS A 77 -6.50 4.64 -17.94
N LEU A 78 -6.11 4.15 -16.77
CA LEU A 78 -5.49 4.97 -15.74
C LEU A 78 -4.03 5.25 -16.06
N ARG A 79 -3.62 6.48 -15.78
CA ARG A 79 -2.27 6.99 -16.00
C ARG A 79 -1.46 7.12 -14.72
N TYR A 80 -2.08 7.58 -13.63
CA TYR A 80 -1.38 7.99 -12.41
C TYR A 80 -1.66 7.03 -11.26
N PHE A 81 -0.56 6.58 -10.61
CA PHE A 81 -0.59 5.67 -9.48
C PHE A 81 0.31 6.20 -8.37
N MET A 82 -0.27 6.41 -7.21
CA MET A 82 0.42 6.75 -5.97
C MET A 82 0.59 5.46 -5.18
N CYS A 83 1.82 4.97 -5.11
CA CYS A 83 2.19 3.71 -4.48
C CYS A 83 2.93 3.96 -3.16
N THR A 84 3.09 2.92 -2.37
CA THR A 84 3.90 2.92 -1.13
C THR A 84 3.48 4.07 -0.21
N ASN A 85 2.14 4.21 0.02
CA ASN A 85 1.53 5.29 0.79
C ASN A 85 1.92 6.72 0.31
N GLY A 86 2.25 6.87 -0.97
CA GLY A 86 2.58 8.16 -1.57
C GLY A 86 4.08 8.44 -1.71
N ALA A 87 4.96 7.53 -1.28
CA ALA A 87 6.40 7.68 -1.47
C ALA A 87 6.81 7.58 -2.95
N TYR A 88 6.02 6.87 -3.76
CA TYR A 88 6.30 6.66 -5.18
C TYR A 88 5.05 6.99 -6.01
N VAL A 89 5.15 8.00 -6.87
CA VAL A 89 4.05 8.40 -7.77
C VAL A 89 4.47 8.19 -9.22
N MET A 90 3.80 7.24 -9.86
CA MET A 90 4.11 6.80 -11.22
C MET A 90 3.17 7.40 -12.25
N ASP A 91 3.74 7.98 -13.30
CA ASP A 91 3.08 8.25 -14.56
C ASP A 91 3.31 7.06 -15.51
N LYS A 92 2.30 6.19 -15.62
CA LYS A 92 2.40 4.95 -16.39
C LYS A 92 2.58 5.21 -17.90
N GLU A 93 1.97 6.25 -18.44
CA GLU A 93 2.08 6.57 -19.88
C GLU A 93 3.47 7.05 -20.27
N GLU A 94 4.08 7.87 -19.42
CA GLU A 94 5.45 8.36 -19.60
C GLU A 94 6.51 7.37 -19.09
N ASN A 95 6.08 6.31 -18.42
CA ASN A 95 6.93 5.32 -17.75
C ASN A 95 8.00 5.98 -16.85
N ARG A 96 7.61 6.96 -16.06
CA ARG A 96 8.51 7.69 -15.15
C ARG A 96 7.83 8.03 -13.84
N SER A 97 8.62 8.13 -12.78
CA SER A 97 8.14 8.67 -11.52
C SER A 97 8.00 10.20 -11.61
N LEU A 98 6.88 10.72 -11.10
CA LEU A 98 6.68 12.16 -10.89
C LEU A 98 7.26 12.60 -9.54
N PHE A 99 7.10 11.75 -8.53
CA PHE A 99 7.63 11.94 -7.18
C PHE A 99 8.20 10.61 -6.71
N HIS A 100 9.35 10.69 -6.07
CA HIS A 100 10.00 9.53 -5.48
C HIS A 100 10.75 10.01 -4.23
N VAL A 101 10.32 9.51 -3.08
CA VAL A 101 10.88 9.87 -1.77
C VAL A 101 11.36 8.59 -1.11
N THR A 102 12.62 8.58 -0.70
CA THR A 102 13.27 7.43 -0.07
C THR A 102 13.91 7.83 1.25
N PHE A 103 14.09 6.86 2.12
CA PHE A 103 14.94 7.03 3.29
C PHE A 103 16.36 7.44 2.85
N ASP A 104 16.99 8.28 3.65
CA ASP A 104 18.45 8.38 3.60
C ASP A 104 19.07 7.00 3.82
N LYS A 105 20.10 6.69 3.05
CA LYS A 105 20.70 5.35 3.06
C LYS A 105 21.24 4.94 4.45
N GLU A 106 21.92 5.87 5.14
CA GLU A 106 22.49 5.57 6.46
C GLU A 106 21.38 5.36 7.50
N GLN A 107 20.34 6.19 7.44
CA GLN A 107 19.16 6.05 8.29
C GLN A 107 18.42 4.73 8.03
N ALA A 108 18.27 4.35 6.75
CA ALA A 108 17.67 3.08 6.37
C ALA A 108 18.46 1.88 6.90
N LEU A 109 19.77 1.89 6.73
CA LEU A 109 20.65 0.82 7.22
C LEU A 109 20.65 0.73 8.76
N TYR A 110 20.61 1.88 9.45
CA TYR A 110 20.45 1.91 10.88
C TYR A 110 19.15 1.24 11.33
N LEU A 111 18.03 1.64 10.75
CA LEU A 111 16.71 1.07 11.06
C LEU A 111 16.67 -0.42 10.72
N LEU A 112 17.18 -0.81 9.56
CA LEU A 112 17.22 -2.21 9.13
C LEU A 112 18.01 -3.08 10.11
N ARG A 113 19.21 -2.65 10.52
CA ARG A 113 20.00 -3.37 11.55
C ARG A 113 19.21 -3.58 12.83
N LYS A 114 18.47 -2.56 13.27
CA LYS A 114 17.61 -2.68 14.44
C LYS A 114 16.47 -3.68 14.23
N LEU A 115 15.76 -3.59 13.11
CA LEU A 115 14.64 -4.49 12.82
C LEU A 115 15.07 -5.95 12.77
N LEU A 116 16.24 -6.23 12.24
CA LEU A 116 16.82 -7.57 12.17
C LEU A 116 17.11 -8.18 13.56
N THR A 117 17.30 -7.35 14.59
CA THR A 117 17.54 -7.87 15.97
C THR A 117 16.30 -8.54 16.56
N TYR A 118 15.12 -8.27 16.03
CA TYR A 118 13.88 -8.88 16.53
C TYR A 118 13.65 -10.31 16.03
N GLY A 119 14.44 -10.76 15.07
CA GLY A 119 14.28 -12.11 14.51
C GLY A 119 12.93 -12.29 13.79
N VAL A 120 12.47 -11.25 13.11
CA VAL A 120 11.23 -11.23 12.31
C VAL A 120 11.54 -11.15 10.83
N TYR A 121 10.57 -11.51 9.99
CA TYR A 121 10.69 -11.30 8.56
C TYR A 121 10.66 -9.81 8.24
N VAL A 122 11.61 -9.35 7.42
CA VAL A 122 11.76 -7.94 7.05
C VAL A 122 11.71 -7.77 5.53
N GLU A 123 11.01 -6.76 5.08
CA GLU A 123 10.96 -6.31 3.69
C GLU A 123 11.48 -4.88 3.56
N ALA A 124 12.16 -4.59 2.45
CA ALA A 124 12.55 -3.26 2.02
C ALA A 124 12.00 -2.98 0.61
N TYR A 125 11.30 -1.88 0.46
CA TYR A 125 10.62 -1.47 -0.77
C TYR A 125 11.49 -0.47 -1.52
N VAL A 126 11.96 -0.82 -2.70
CA VAL A 126 12.87 0.00 -3.52
C VAL A 126 12.35 0.05 -4.94
N LYS A 127 11.78 1.19 -5.34
CA LYS A 127 11.18 1.42 -6.66
C LYS A 127 10.09 0.40 -7.01
N ASP A 128 10.40 -0.44 -7.98
CA ASP A 128 9.53 -1.50 -8.50
C ASP A 128 9.79 -2.87 -7.88
N LYS A 129 10.63 -2.94 -6.84
CA LYS A 129 11.03 -4.19 -6.20
C LYS A 129 10.80 -4.17 -4.70
N ILE A 130 10.50 -5.34 -4.17
CA ILE A 130 10.42 -5.58 -2.74
C ILE A 130 11.43 -6.66 -2.42
N PHE A 131 12.45 -6.31 -1.65
CA PHE A 131 13.46 -7.25 -1.17
C PHE A 131 13.05 -7.77 0.19
N GLY A 132 13.02 -9.09 0.36
CA GLY A 132 12.67 -9.74 1.60
C GLY A 132 13.80 -10.62 2.13
N MET A 133 13.87 -10.75 3.46
CA MET A 133 14.77 -11.69 4.11
C MET A 133 14.04 -12.36 5.26
N TYR A 134 14.08 -13.69 5.28
CA TYR A 134 13.67 -14.43 6.47
C TYR A 134 14.59 -14.11 7.63
N PRO A 135 14.07 -14.12 8.87
CA PRO A 135 14.92 -13.94 10.01
C PRO A 135 16.08 -14.95 9.93
N PRO A 136 17.30 -14.54 10.22
CA PRO A 136 18.40 -15.47 10.43
C PRO A 136 18.02 -16.31 11.64
N SER A 137 17.30 -17.36 11.38
CA SER A 137 16.77 -18.22 12.41
C SER A 137 17.87 -19.10 12.95
N ARG A 138 17.69 -19.57 14.16
CA ARG A 138 18.58 -20.58 14.74
C ARG A 138 18.60 -21.89 13.93
N CYS A 139 17.70 -22.03 12.95
CA CYS A 139 17.49 -23.21 12.15
C CYS A 139 17.66 -23.03 10.64
N ILE A 140 17.46 -21.84 10.09
CA ILE A 140 17.65 -21.54 8.66
C ILE A 140 18.82 -20.59 8.50
N THR A 141 20.02 -21.15 8.38
CA THR A 141 21.16 -20.37 7.94
C THR A 141 20.98 -20.03 6.45
N PRO A 142 21.57 -18.92 5.94
CA PRO A 142 21.59 -18.64 4.51
C PRO A 142 22.05 -19.84 3.66
N GLU A 143 22.98 -20.63 4.20
CA GLU A 143 23.46 -21.88 3.57
C GLU A 143 22.38 -22.98 3.56
N ARG A 144 21.55 -23.08 4.59
CA ARG A 144 20.41 -24.02 4.62
C ARG A 144 19.26 -23.54 3.75
N LEU A 145 19.01 -22.25 3.69
CA LEU A 145 18.09 -21.65 2.71
C LEU A 145 18.55 -21.96 1.29
N CYS A 146 19.83 -21.75 0.98
CA CYS A 146 20.40 -22.10 -0.31
C CYS A 146 20.39 -23.62 -0.56
N ALA A 147 20.74 -24.44 0.42
CA ALA A 147 20.76 -25.89 0.28
C ALA A 147 19.36 -26.48 0.10
N CYS A 148 18.36 -26.00 0.85
CA CYS A 148 16.97 -26.41 0.63
C CYS A 148 16.44 -25.98 -0.73
N ALA A 149 16.90 -24.84 -1.21
CA ALA A 149 16.59 -24.31 -2.52
C ALA A 149 17.20 -25.14 -3.65
N ASP A 150 18.47 -25.49 -3.51
CA ASP A 150 19.23 -26.23 -4.53
C ASP A 150 18.79 -27.69 -4.65
N GLU A 151 18.44 -28.34 -3.53
CA GLU A 151 18.00 -29.74 -3.52
C GLU A 151 16.58 -29.95 -4.07
N GLU A 152 15.71 -28.92 -3.96
CA GLU A 152 14.30 -29.05 -4.32
C GLU A 152 13.81 -28.02 -5.33
N GLY A 153 14.69 -27.14 -5.84
CA GLY A 153 14.29 -26.06 -6.73
C GLY A 153 13.47 -24.96 -6.06
N LEU A 154 13.43 -24.95 -4.73
CA LEU A 154 12.62 -24.02 -3.94
C LEU A 154 13.12 -22.59 -3.97
N TRP A 155 14.41 -22.39 -4.14
CA TRP A 155 15.07 -21.09 -4.09
C TRP A 155 15.99 -20.82 -5.29
N GLY A 156 16.03 -21.80 -6.22
CA GLY A 156 16.99 -21.93 -7.31
C GLY A 156 17.30 -20.61 -7.97
N HIS A 157 18.28 -20.00 -7.57
CA HIS A 157 19.09 -18.96 -8.20
C HIS A 157 19.09 -17.62 -7.47
N LEU A 158 20.26 -17.14 -7.32
CA LEU A 158 20.80 -15.81 -7.14
C LEU A 158 20.06 -14.82 -6.23
N PRO A 159 20.77 -14.19 -5.33
CA PRO A 159 20.29 -13.00 -4.64
C PRO A 159 19.79 -11.99 -5.67
N GLY A 160 18.51 -11.66 -5.64
CA GLY A 160 17.92 -10.62 -6.47
C GLY A 160 16.93 -11.06 -7.55
N GLU A 161 16.68 -12.35 -7.71
CA GLU A 161 15.65 -12.83 -8.65
C GLU A 161 14.29 -13.02 -7.98
N THR A 162 13.21 -12.72 -8.73
CA THR A 162 11.85 -13.04 -8.31
C THR A 162 11.61 -14.55 -8.31
N HIS A 163 10.97 -15.04 -7.29
CA HIS A 163 10.86 -16.47 -7.04
C HIS A 163 9.67 -17.13 -7.70
N ASP A 164 9.78 -17.51 -8.95
CA ASP A 164 8.82 -18.40 -9.59
C ASP A 164 8.75 -19.80 -8.96
N HIS A 165 9.82 -20.21 -8.27
CA HIS A 165 9.96 -21.54 -7.69
C HIS A 165 9.12 -21.78 -6.44
N TYR A 166 8.62 -20.75 -5.83
CA TYR A 166 7.66 -20.96 -4.75
C TYR A 166 6.33 -21.54 -5.24
N ALA A 167 5.99 -21.31 -6.50
CA ALA A 167 4.86 -22.01 -7.11
C ALA A 167 5.05 -23.53 -7.10
N LEU A 168 6.30 -23.99 -6.98
CA LEU A 168 6.68 -25.40 -6.96
C LEU A 168 6.68 -26.00 -5.56
N ALA A 169 6.61 -25.22 -4.50
CA ALA A 169 6.42 -25.79 -3.19
C ALA A 169 4.95 -26.25 -3.04
N GLU A 170 4.59 -27.25 -3.82
CA GLU A 170 3.56 -28.21 -3.39
C GLU A 170 3.83 -28.72 -1.98
N SER A 171 4.97 -28.38 -1.44
CA SER A 171 5.47 -28.75 -0.14
C SER A 171 5.62 -27.58 0.81
N ASP A 172 4.53 -26.85 1.07
CA ASP A 172 4.41 -26.16 2.35
C ASP A 172 4.79 -27.11 3.50
N GLU A 173 4.60 -28.40 3.31
CA GLU A 173 4.99 -29.44 4.23
C GLU A 173 6.49 -29.63 4.35
N VAL A 174 7.25 -29.56 3.24
CA VAL A 174 8.72 -29.66 3.29
C VAL A 174 9.32 -28.40 3.89
N ALA A 175 8.84 -27.22 3.50
CA ALA A 175 9.28 -25.96 4.10
C ALA A 175 8.98 -25.97 5.62
N LYS A 176 7.80 -26.40 6.04
CA LYS A 176 7.44 -26.51 7.46
C LYS A 176 8.27 -27.57 8.19
N ALA A 177 8.58 -28.70 7.57
CA ALA A 177 9.38 -29.75 8.18
C ALA A 177 10.83 -29.33 8.46
N THR A 178 11.33 -28.30 7.77
CA THR A 178 12.68 -27.76 7.97
C THR A 178 12.74 -26.59 8.92
N MET A 179 11.59 -26.07 9.38
CA MET A 179 11.47 -24.90 10.26
C MET A 179 11.21 -25.33 11.71
N SER A 180 11.73 -24.57 12.66
CA SER A 180 11.35 -24.72 14.07
C SER A 180 9.89 -24.31 14.27
N GLU A 181 9.24 -24.78 15.36
CA GLU A 181 7.86 -24.39 15.68
C GLU A 181 7.67 -22.86 15.72
N CYS A 182 8.62 -22.14 16.29
CA CYS A 182 8.59 -20.66 16.34
C CYS A 182 8.66 -20.03 14.96
N GLU A 183 9.44 -20.60 14.05
CA GLU A 183 9.58 -20.13 12.66
C GLU A 183 8.34 -20.45 11.85
N VAL A 184 7.73 -21.62 12.04
CA VAL A 184 6.46 -21.96 11.43
C VAL A 184 5.36 -21.00 11.86
N GLU A 185 5.34 -20.61 13.13
CA GLU A 185 4.35 -19.67 13.66
C GLU A 185 4.56 -18.24 13.11
N GLN A 186 5.78 -17.74 13.07
CA GLN A 186 6.14 -16.46 12.43
C GLN A 186 5.91 -16.50 10.92
N SER A 187 6.16 -17.61 10.27
CA SER A 187 5.96 -17.80 8.84
C SER A 187 4.52 -18.12 8.44
N ASN A 188 3.62 -18.39 9.38
CA ASN A 188 2.21 -18.71 9.09
C ASN A 188 1.53 -17.67 8.18
N PHE A 189 1.95 -16.41 8.21
CA PHE A 189 1.49 -15.40 7.26
C PHE A 189 1.85 -15.79 5.83
N PHE A 190 3.06 -16.26 5.57
CA PHE A 190 3.54 -16.67 4.25
C PHE A 190 2.90 -17.95 3.73
N PHE A 191 2.52 -18.84 4.62
CA PHE A 191 1.89 -20.11 4.26
C PHE A 191 0.36 -20.02 4.12
N ARG A 192 -0.24 -18.84 4.31
CA ARG A 192 -1.67 -18.64 4.02
C ARG A 192 -1.93 -18.85 2.52
N PRO A 193 -2.77 -19.80 2.11
CA PRO A 193 -2.93 -20.16 0.69
C PRO A 193 -3.39 -19.00 -0.20
N ASN A 194 -4.09 -18.03 0.37
CA ASN A 194 -4.60 -16.86 -0.33
C ASN A 194 -3.59 -15.70 -0.45
N ILE A 195 -2.54 -15.69 0.37
CA ILE A 195 -1.55 -14.59 0.41
C ILE A 195 -0.25 -15.02 -0.27
N ARG A 196 0.12 -16.28 -0.08
CA ARG A 196 1.37 -16.82 -0.54
C ARG A 196 1.66 -16.60 -2.03
N PRO A 197 0.78 -16.95 -2.99
CA PRO A 197 1.08 -16.74 -4.40
C PRO A 197 1.39 -15.28 -4.74
N PHE A 198 0.71 -14.35 -4.08
CA PHE A 198 0.93 -12.91 -4.27
C PHE A 198 2.29 -12.47 -3.74
N ILE A 199 2.65 -12.91 -2.51
CA ILE A 199 3.96 -12.60 -1.92
C ILE A 199 5.08 -13.09 -2.83
N LEU A 200 4.96 -14.31 -3.29
CA LEU A 200 5.98 -14.98 -4.09
C LEU A 200 6.14 -14.38 -5.48
N ALA A 201 5.05 -13.91 -6.06
CA ALA A 201 5.09 -13.23 -7.35
C ALA A 201 5.65 -11.79 -7.28
N THR A 202 5.71 -11.20 -6.08
CA THR A 202 6.03 -9.78 -5.93
C THR A 202 7.29 -9.49 -5.13
N ARG A 203 7.85 -10.48 -4.42
CA ARG A 203 9.07 -10.31 -3.59
C ARG A 203 10.28 -10.94 -4.24
N THR A 204 11.43 -10.30 -4.02
CA THR A 204 12.76 -10.85 -4.31
C THR A 204 13.41 -11.21 -2.99
N MET A 205 13.60 -12.50 -2.74
CA MET A 205 14.23 -12.96 -1.51
C MET A 205 15.75 -12.86 -1.61
N VAL A 206 16.37 -12.33 -0.58
CA VAL A 206 17.83 -12.18 -0.51
C VAL A 206 18.37 -12.85 0.76
N PRO A 207 19.54 -13.48 0.71
CA PRO A 207 20.11 -14.16 1.88
C PRO A 207 20.59 -13.19 2.95
N ASP A 208 20.97 -11.98 2.56
CA ASP A 208 21.41 -10.90 3.46
C ASP A 208 20.85 -9.57 2.95
N LEU A 209 19.74 -9.15 3.55
CA LEU A 209 19.07 -7.89 3.18
C LEU A 209 19.92 -6.68 3.52
N LEU A 210 20.72 -6.74 4.60
CA LEU A 210 21.58 -5.62 4.97
C LEU A 210 22.68 -5.40 3.92
N ALA A 211 23.41 -6.46 3.57
CA ALA A 211 24.45 -6.40 2.53
C ALA A 211 23.84 -6.00 1.17
N HIS A 212 22.64 -6.50 0.87
CA HIS A 212 21.94 -6.11 -0.37
C HIS A 212 21.62 -4.61 -0.39
N MET A 213 21.06 -4.06 0.68
CA MET A 213 20.74 -2.63 0.80
C MET A 213 22.00 -1.75 0.83
N GLU A 214 23.10 -2.24 1.42
CA GLU A 214 24.40 -1.55 1.37
C GLU A 214 24.94 -1.41 -0.05
N ALA A 215 24.64 -2.36 -0.94
CA ALA A 215 25.08 -2.35 -2.33
C ALA A 215 24.23 -1.45 -3.25
N LEU A 216 23.03 -1.06 -2.83
CA LEU A 216 22.18 -0.16 -3.60
C LEU A 216 22.63 1.30 -3.46
N ASP A 217 22.38 2.12 -4.47
CA ASP A 217 22.74 3.55 -4.47
C ASP A 217 21.75 4.42 -3.68
N GLU A 218 20.53 3.93 -3.44
CA GLU A 218 19.46 4.67 -2.77
C GLU A 218 18.82 3.87 -1.64
N GLY A 219 18.16 4.56 -0.71
CA GLY A 219 17.39 3.95 0.36
C GLY A 219 16.01 3.45 -0.12
N PRO A 220 15.30 2.68 0.71
CA PRO A 220 13.95 2.23 0.42
C PRO A 220 12.92 3.36 0.60
N GLU A 221 11.77 3.23 -0.04
CA GLU A 221 10.59 4.08 0.21
C GLU A 221 9.89 3.72 1.53
N LYS A 222 9.95 2.43 1.88
CA LYS A 222 9.29 1.83 3.03
C LYS A 222 10.06 0.59 3.46
N MET A 223 10.08 0.32 4.76
CA MET A 223 10.41 -1.00 5.29
C MET A 223 9.20 -1.58 6.00
N GLN A 224 9.12 -2.89 6.05
CA GLN A 224 8.01 -3.59 6.68
C GLN A 224 8.53 -4.83 7.40
N ILE A 225 7.93 -5.11 8.56
CA ILE A 225 8.17 -6.36 9.28
C ILE A 225 6.86 -7.08 9.52
N PHE A 226 6.94 -8.40 9.59
CA PHE A 226 5.85 -9.26 10.04
C PHE A 226 6.24 -9.89 11.36
N TYR A 227 5.41 -9.67 12.38
CA TYR A 227 5.60 -10.22 13.72
C TYR A 227 4.66 -11.41 13.95
N GLY A 228 5.08 -12.36 14.80
CA GLY A 228 4.30 -13.57 15.03
C GLY A 228 3.09 -13.36 15.93
N ASP A 229 3.21 -12.52 16.95
CA ASP A 229 2.19 -12.35 17.97
C ASP A 229 2.12 -10.93 18.54
N GLU A 230 1.07 -10.65 19.28
CA GLU A 230 0.84 -9.34 19.92
C GLU A 230 1.90 -8.96 20.98
N PRO A 231 2.41 -9.87 21.84
CA PRO A 231 3.53 -9.56 22.70
C PRO A 231 4.77 -9.07 21.97
N MET A 232 5.13 -9.69 20.85
CA MET A 232 6.23 -9.26 19.99
C MET A 232 5.99 -7.84 19.46
N ARG A 233 4.80 -7.57 18.96
CA ARG A 233 4.41 -6.24 18.48
C ARG A 233 4.57 -5.18 19.56
N GLN A 234 4.05 -5.44 20.74
CA GLN A 234 4.15 -4.50 21.88
C GLN A 234 5.59 -4.24 22.27
N ARG A 235 6.42 -5.29 22.31
CA ARG A 235 7.85 -5.15 22.58
C ARG A 235 8.54 -4.25 21.56
N ILE A 236 8.34 -4.53 20.27
CA ILE A 236 8.93 -3.73 19.19
C ILE A 236 8.49 -2.26 19.31
N LEU A 237 7.20 -2.00 19.49
CA LEU A 237 6.68 -0.64 19.61
C LEU A 237 7.21 0.07 20.87
N GLN A 238 7.40 -0.65 21.98
CA GLN A 238 7.97 -0.08 23.19
C GLN A 238 9.45 0.28 23.01
N ASP A 239 10.25 -0.64 22.47
CA ASP A 239 11.68 -0.41 22.21
C ASP A 239 11.89 0.80 21.27
N LEU A 240 11.01 0.97 20.28
CA LEU A 240 11.06 2.11 19.36
C LEU A 240 10.67 3.42 20.04
N ARG A 241 9.68 3.40 20.95
CA ARG A 241 9.29 4.58 21.74
C ARG A 241 10.39 5.01 22.69
N ASP A 242 11.00 4.05 23.38
CA ASP A 242 12.08 4.31 24.35
C ASP A 242 13.30 4.91 23.65
N GLU A 243 13.63 4.42 22.47
CA GLU A 243 14.69 5.00 21.65
C GLU A 243 14.40 6.44 21.26
N TYR A 244 13.19 6.77 20.84
CA TYR A 244 12.81 8.14 20.51
C TYR A 244 12.86 9.06 21.71
N GLN A 245 12.40 8.60 22.87
CA GLN A 245 12.50 9.38 24.09
C GLN A 245 13.97 9.61 24.49
N GLY A 246 14.83 8.60 24.31
CA GLY A 246 16.28 8.73 24.50
C GLY A 246 16.90 9.76 23.56
N MET A 247 16.56 9.73 22.28
CA MET A 247 17.07 10.68 21.27
C MET A 247 16.69 12.13 21.55
N TYR A 248 15.50 12.37 22.10
CA TYR A 248 15.08 13.72 22.50
C TYR A 248 15.84 14.26 23.73
N HIS A 249 16.38 13.38 24.57
CA HIS A 249 17.04 13.76 25.82
C HIS A 249 18.57 13.73 25.73
N ASP A 250 19.16 13.09 24.73
CA ASP A 250 20.63 12.97 24.60
C ASP A 250 21.31 14.23 24.03
N GLY A 251 20.54 15.23 23.65
CA GLY A 251 21.06 16.49 23.08
C GLY A 251 21.64 16.35 21.68
N THR A 252 21.53 15.17 21.03
CA THR A 252 22.06 14.98 19.66
C THR A 252 21.20 15.65 18.59
N GLY A 253 19.98 16.07 18.93
CA GLY A 253 19.06 16.73 18.01
C GLY A 253 18.62 15.85 16.84
N ARG A 254 18.75 14.52 16.96
CA ARG A 254 18.29 13.62 15.93
C ARG A 254 16.78 13.69 15.84
N GLU A 255 16.30 14.24 14.75
CA GLU A 255 14.87 14.27 14.44
C GLU A 255 14.39 12.85 14.13
N ARG A 256 13.12 12.60 14.40
CA ARG A 256 12.42 11.38 14.02
C ARG A 256 12.44 11.26 12.48
N PHE A 257 13.07 10.21 11.97
CA PHE A 257 13.25 9.99 10.54
C PHE A 257 12.33 8.92 9.95
N TYR A 258 11.46 8.31 10.77
CA TYR A 258 10.43 7.39 10.30
C TYR A 258 9.15 7.48 11.14
N ASP A 259 8.03 7.12 10.55
CA ASP A 259 6.76 6.85 11.21
C ASP A 259 6.44 5.37 11.16
N VAL A 260 5.64 4.88 12.12
CA VAL A 260 5.19 3.49 12.16
C VAL A 260 3.70 3.43 11.90
N LEU A 261 3.31 2.67 10.88
CA LEU A 261 1.92 2.45 10.50
C LEU A 261 1.52 0.99 10.72
N LEU A 262 0.26 0.80 11.06
CA LEU A 262 -0.42 -0.48 11.13
C LEU A 262 -1.33 -0.58 9.90
N SER A 263 -0.92 -1.31 8.88
CA SER A 263 -1.70 -1.45 7.65
C SER A 263 -2.53 -2.73 7.59
N SER A 264 -2.10 -3.76 8.33
CA SER A 264 -2.82 -5.03 8.46
C SER A 264 -2.51 -5.71 9.80
N GLU A 265 -3.26 -6.76 10.11
CA GLU A 265 -2.91 -7.62 11.24
C GLU A 265 -1.58 -8.34 10.96
N GLY A 266 -0.66 -8.26 11.89
CA GLY A 266 0.62 -8.99 11.83
C GLY A 266 1.79 -8.22 11.21
N ASN A 267 1.61 -6.97 10.74
CA ASN A 267 2.71 -6.16 10.22
C ASN A 267 2.90 -4.80 10.90
N LEU A 268 4.10 -4.28 10.78
CA LEU A 268 4.43 -2.88 11.04
C LEU A 268 5.15 -2.31 9.83
N GLU A 269 4.67 -1.19 9.34
CA GLU A 269 5.29 -0.45 8.24
C GLU A 269 6.06 0.75 8.78
N PHE A 270 7.27 0.91 8.31
CA PHE A 270 8.16 2.05 8.60
C PHE A 270 8.22 2.91 7.36
N VAL A 271 7.67 4.10 7.47
CA VAL A 271 7.55 5.07 6.38
C VAL A 271 8.24 6.37 6.74
N LEU A 272 8.59 7.16 5.74
CA LEU A 272 9.13 8.49 5.96
C LEU A 272 8.10 9.42 6.62
N PRO A 273 8.50 10.28 7.56
CA PRO A 273 7.62 11.28 8.13
C PRO A 273 6.99 12.14 7.04
N HIS A 274 5.73 12.47 7.21
CA HIS A 274 4.96 13.30 6.26
C HIS A 274 4.78 12.66 4.86
N THR A 275 5.18 11.41 4.66
CA THR A 275 4.91 10.67 3.42
C THR A 275 3.64 9.88 3.59
N THR A 276 2.55 10.38 3.02
CA THR A 276 1.20 9.82 3.16
C THR A 276 0.46 9.86 1.83
N LYS A 277 -0.62 9.09 1.70
CA LYS A 277 -1.53 9.21 0.54
C LYS A 277 -2.01 10.66 0.34
N GLY A 278 -2.23 11.40 1.43
CA GLY A 278 -2.65 12.79 1.38
C GLY A 278 -1.62 13.71 0.76
N THR A 279 -0.34 13.59 1.15
CA THR A 279 0.74 14.40 0.57
C THR A 279 0.97 14.09 -0.90
N ALA A 280 0.78 12.84 -1.34
CA ALA A 280 0.84 12.49 -2.75
C ALA A 280 -0.34 13.05 -3.55
N VAL A 281 -1.56 12.99 -3.01
CA VAL A 281 -2.75 13.63 -3.61
C VAL A 281 -2.56 15.14 -3.73
N GLU A 282 -2.07 15.79 -2.68
CA GLU A 282 -1.74 17.22 -2.67
C GLU A 282 -0.67 17.56 -3.73
N ALA A 283 0.39 16.76 -3.81
CA ALA A 283 1.46 16.97 -4.80
C ALA A 283 0.93 16.86 -6.24
N LEU A 284 0.07 15.88 -6.55
CA LEU A 284 -0.58 15.77 -7.85
C LEU A 284 -1.56 16.91 -8.11
N ALA A 285 -2.37 17.30 -7.13
CA ALA A 285 -3.28 18.43 -7.25
C ALA A 285 -2.51 19.72 -7.55
N ASN A 286 -1.42 19.99 -6.84
CA ASN A 286 -0.54 21.14 -7.04
C ASN A 286 0.15 21.11 -8.41
N HIS A 287 0.61 19.93 -8.86
CA HIS A 287 1.19 19.73 -10.17
C HIS A 287 0.21 20.16 -11.29
N TRP A 288 -1.09 19.88 -11.10
CA TRP A 288 -2.14 20.29 -12.05
C TRP A 288 -2.77 21.65 -11.73
N LYS A 289 -2.34 22.32 -10.68
CA LYS A 289 -2.87 23.61 -10.19
C LYS A 289 -4.35 23.52 -9.80
N PHE A 290 -4.76 22.41 -9.20
CA PHE A 290 -6.08 22.22 -8.63
C PHE A 290 -6.08 22.59 -7.15
N SER A 291 -7.13 23.27 -6.71
CA SER A 291 -7.36 23.51 -5.30
C SER A 291 -7.94 22.28 -4.60
N PRO A 292 -7.83 22.13 -3.28
CA PRO A 292 -8.46 21.03 -2.54
C PRO A 292 -9.97 20.90 -2.81
N HIS A 293 -10.67 22.01 -3.09
CA HIS A 293 -12.12 22.00 -3.41
C HIS A 293 -12.46 21.35 -4.75
N GLU A 294 -11.48 21.17 -5.62
CA GLU A 294 -11.61 20.50 -6.92
C GLU A 294 -11.18 19.03 -6.87
N VAL A 295 -10.88 18.52 -5.66
CA VAL A 295 -10.40 17.17 -5.42
C VAL A 295 -11.44 16.36 -4.66
N MET A 296 -11.72 15.16 -5.15
CA MET A 296 -12.43 14.11 -4.45
C MET A 296 -11.47 12.98 -4.06
N THR A 297 -11.63 12.43 -2.87
CA THR A 297 -10.89 11.26 -2.42
C THR A 297 -11.82 10.20 -1.86
N LEU A 298 -11.49 8.92 -2.09
CA LEU A 298 -12.25 7.77 -1.59
C LEU A 298 -11.32 6.85 -0.80
N GLY A 299 -11.75 6.44 0.41
CA GLY A 299 -10.98 5.57 1.27
C GLY A 299 -11.81 4.95 2.39
N ASP A 300 -11.28 3.94 3.07
CA ASP A 300 -11.96 3.19 4.12
C ASP A 300 -11.14 2.97 5.39
N SER A 301 -9.82 3.23 5.35
CA SER A 301 -8.89 2.87 6.42
C SER A 301 -8.03 4.04 6.92
N GLU A 302 -7.22 3.79 7.94
CA GLU A 302 -6.48 4.84 8.66
C GLU A 302 -5.42 5.55 7.80
N ASN A 303 -4.79 4.83 6.87
CA ASN A 303 -3.83 5.43 5.94
C ASN A 303 -4.49 6.36 4.91
N ASP A 304 -5.83 6.35 4.80
CA ASP A 304 -6.59 7.25 3.93
C ASP A 304 -6.94 8.58 4.61
N LEU A 305 -6.87 8.66 5.95
CA LEU A 305 -7.26 9.85 6.69
C LEU A 305 -6.57 11.13 6.18
N SER A 306 -5.31 11.01 5.77
CA SER A 306 -4.57 12.16 5.27
C SER A 306 -5.16 12.71 3.96
N MET A 307 -5.52 11.86 3.01
CA MET A 307 -6.14 12.29 1.76
C MET A 307 -7.61 12.71 1.94
N LEU A 308 -8.35 12.06 2.86
CA LEU A 308 -9.71 12.47 3.20
C LEU A 308 -9.75 13.86 3.84
N ARG A 309 -8.76 14.21 4.67
CA ARG A 309 -8.65 15.55 5.27
C ARG A 309 -8.26 16.63 4.28
N PHE A 310 -7.47 16.29 3.29
CA PHE A 310 -7.03 17.23 2.24
C PHE A 310 -8.16 17.62 1.30
N ALA A 311 -8.95 16.65 0.82
CA ALA A 311 -9.90 16.85 -0.26
C ALA A 311 -11.15 17.63 0.15
N GLY A 312 -11.59 18.54 -0.71
CA GLY A 312 -12.86 19.25 -0.54
C GLY A 312 -14.08 18.36 -0.65
N ALA A 313 -13.99 17.26 -1.39
CA ALA A 313 -15.03 16.23 -1.49
C ALA A 313 -14.50 14.88 -1.00
N SER A 314 -14.21 14.77 0.30
CA SER A 314 -13.78 13.50 0.90
C SER A 314 -14.94 12.54 1.10
N VAL A 315 -14.78 11.29 0.67
CA VAL A 315 -15.80 10.26 0.66
C VAL A 315 -15.28 9.01 1.38
N ALA A 316 -15.89 8.66 2.50
CA ALA A 316 -15.63 7.39 3.18
C ALA A 316 -16.47 6.27 2.56
N MET A 317 -15.90 5.08 2.45
CA MET A 317 -16.62 3.89 2.04
C MET A 317 -17.58 3.42 3.16
N GLY A 318 -18.69 2.76 2.76
CA GLY A 318 -19.67 2.23 3.69
C GLY A 318 -19.13 1.16 4.65
N ASN A 319 -18.11 0.40 4.23
CA ASN A 319 -17.37 -0.55 5.07
C ASN A 319 -16.29 0.10 5.94
N GLY A 320 -15.98 1.38 5.75
CA GLY A 320 -14.96 2.09 6.53
C GLY A 320 -15.29 2.16 8.03
N LYS A 321 -14.24 2.21 8.85
CA LYS A 321 -14.37 2.32 10.30
C LYS A 321 -15.10 3.62 10.72
N PRO A 322 -15.71 3.70 11.90
CA PRO A 322 -16.42 4.90 12.35
C PRO A 322 -15.59 6.18 12.28
N ASN A 323 -14.35 6.15 12.74
CA ASN A 323 -13.44 7.30 12.72
C ASN A 323 -13.11 7.80 11.30
N ILE A 324 -13.11 6.90 10.30
CA ILE A 324 -12.91 7.26 8.88
C ILE A 324 -14.16 7.97 8.34
N LYS A 325 -15.36 7.44 8.66
CA LYS A 325 -16.63 8.05 8.27
C LYS A 325 -16.82 9.43 8.89
N GLU A 326 -16.40 9.61 10.13
CA GLU A 326 -16.44 10.91 10.83
C GLU A 326 -15.48 11.94 10.24
N ALA A 327 -14.33 11.49 9.74
CA ALA A 327 -13.32 12.35 9.11
C ALA A 327 -13.69 12.80 7.69
N ALA A 328 -14.58 12.06 7.00
CA ALA A 328 -15.01 12.35 5.65
C ALA A 328 -16.25 13.25 5.63
N ARG A 329 -16.39 14.08 4.59
CA ARG A 329 -17.57 14.93 4.38
C ARG A 329 -18.79 14.13 3.90
N TYR A 330 -18.53 13.03 3.22
CA TYR A 330 -19.57 12.19 2.62
C TYR A 330 -19.29 10.73 2.89
N VAL A 331 -20.34 9.92 2.89
CA VAL A 331 -20.25 8.48 2.97
C VAL A 331 -20.96 7.90 1.75
N THR A 332 -20.29 6.97 1.06
CA THR A 332 -20.88 6.20 -0.04
C THR A 332 -21.30 4.80 0.42
N MET A 333 -21.66 3.93 -0.51
CA MET A 333 -21.89 2.50 -0.25
C MET A 333 -20.55 1.79 0.03
N ASP A 334 -20.61 0.56 0.48
CA ASP A 334 -19.41 -0.24 0.69
C ASP A 334 -18.80 -0.74 -0.63
N ASN A 335 -17.64 -1.37 -0.54
CA ASN A 335 -16.87 -1.88 -1.67
C ASN A 335 -17.57 -3.05 -2.42
N ASN A 336 -18.48 -3.77 -1.77
CA ASN A 336 -19.26 -4.84 -2.40
C ASN A 336 -20.54 -4.31 -3.09
N HIS A 337 -20.94 -3.08 -2.79
CA HIS A 337 -22.18 -2.47 -3.28
C HIS A 337 -21.92 -1.19 -4.10
N HIS A 338 -20.89 -1.22 -4.96
CA HIS A 338 -20.59 -0.18 -5.96
C HIS A 338 -20.30 1.22 -5.38
N GLY A 339 -19.74 1.30 -4.16
CA GLY A 339 -19.50 2.58 -3.48
C GLY A 339 -18.62 3.55 -4.27
N VAL A 340 -17.56 3.04 -4.94
CA VAL A 340 -16.68 3.86 -5.81
C VAL A 340 -17.44 4.38 -7.02
N ALA A 341 -18.18 3.52 -7.71
CA ALA A 341 -18.95 3.90 -8.89
C ALA A 341 -19.98 5.00 -8.56
N LYS A 342 -20.70 4.82 -7.43
CA LYS A 342 -21.67 5.80 -6.93
C LYS A 342 -21.03 7.17 -6.68
N ALA A 343 -19.88 7.20 -6.01
CA ALA A 343 -19.17 8.44 -5.73
C ALA A 343 -18.70 9.15 -6.99
N ILE A 344 -18.14 8.40 -7.94
CA ILE A 344 -17.66 8.93 -9.21
C ILE A 344 -18.83 9.50 -10.05
N TYR A 345 -19.94 8.77 -10.19
CA TYR A 345 -21.11 9.28 -10.91
C TYR A 345 -21.73 10.50 -10.22
N SER A 346 -21.64 10.58 -8.88
CA SER A 346 -22.04 11.77 -8.13
C SER A 346 -21.20 12.99 -8.51
N ALA A 347 -19.89 12.82 -8.67
CA ALA A 347 -18.99 13.91 -9.10
C ALA A 347 -19.31 14.37 -10.55
N ILE A 348 -19.56 13.43 -11.45
CA ILE A 348 -19.94 13.76 -12.84
C ILE A 348 -21.26 14.52 -12.86
N ALA A 349 -22.28 14.05 -12.13
CA ALA A 349 -23.59 14.69 -12.06
C ALA A 349 -23.48 16.10 -11.47
N TYR A 350 -22.76 16.25 -10.37
CA TYR A 350 -22.49 17.53 -9.73
C TYR A 350 -21.81 18.53 -10.68
N ASN A 351 -20.78 18.11 -11.41
CA ASN A 351 -20.12 18.97 -12.39
C ASN A 351 -21.10 19.41 -13.50
N ASN A 352 -21.97 18.51 -13.98
CA ASN A 352 -22.96 18.83 -15.00
C ASN A 352 -24.03 19.82 -14.49
N GLU A 353 -24.39 19.77 -13.21
CA GLU A 353 -25.29 20.76 -12.59
C GLU A 353 -24.65 22.12 -12.48
N LEU A 354 -23.37 22.19 -12.07
CA LEU A 354 -22.64 23.45 -12.00
C LEU A 354 -22.55 24.15 -13.36
N LEU A 355 -22.31 23.39 -14.45
CA LEU A 355 -22.26 23.93 -15.80
C LEU A 355 -23.61 24.49 -16.30
N LYS A 356 -24.74 23.93 -15.83
CA LYS A 356 -26.08 24.42 -16.19
C LYS A 356 -26.45 25.71 -15.47
N ASN A 357 -25.79 26.01 -14.35
CA ASN A 357 -26.07 27.16 -13.50
C ASN A 357 -25.09 28.33 -13.76
N GLN A 358 -24.15 28.18 -14.67
CA GLN A 358 -23.27 29.23 -15.19
C GLN A 358 -23.80 29.80 -16.51
#